data_fa428f02eec663998db1a3bf4d707766
#
_entry.id   fa428f02eec663998db1a3bf4d707766
#
_cell.length_a   1.000
_cell.length_b   1.000
_cell.length_c   1.000
_cell.angle_alpha   90.00
_cell.angle_beta   90.00
_cell.angle_gamma   90.00
#
_symmetry.space_group_name_H-M   'P 1'
#
loop_
_entity.id
_entity.type
_entity.pdbx_description
1 polymer ?
#
loop_
_entity_poly.entity_id
_entity_poly.type
_entity_poly.pdbx_seq_one_letter_code
_entity_poly.pdbx_strand_id
1 'polypeptide(L)'
;MTASGSAALEVALAWYHARNDHDIDKDVSTVADGIVCDAPGVHLEGRKAFRDFEESFLPMITGATLTAAFGDDQTALLMYDIATVPVPSNYAAAYATVTGGKIAALRIVFDQTPFTALTGGPAGAVTPGAQPAHPAFNPSSSTL
;
A
#
# COMPACT_ATOMS: atom_id res chain seq x y z
N MET A 1 -21.13 20.48 7.04
CA MET A 1 -19.98 20.68 7.44
C MET A 1 -19.14 19.53 7.32
N THR A 2 -18.09 19.74 7.06
CA THR A 2 -17.26 18.69 7.09
C THR A 2 -17.28 18.08 8.40
N ALA A 3 -17.46 16.87 8.42
CA ALA A 3 -17.37 16.23 9.66
C ALA A 3 -16.01 16.49 10.21
N SER A 4 -15.94 17.19 11.30
CA SER A 4 -14.68 17.27 11.96
C SER A 4 -14.31 15.87 12.36
N GLY A 5 -13.06 15.56 12.36
CA GLY A 5 -12.59 14.23 12.68
C GLY A 5 -12.45 13.33 11.48
N SER A 6 -12.41 13.91 10.27
CA SER A 6 -12.28 13.09 9.06
C SER A 6 -11.17 13.57 8.12
N ALA A 7 -10.29 14.45 8.58
CA ALA A 7 -9.27 15.02 7.70
C ALA A 7 -8.31 13.95 7.15
N ALA A 8 -7.88 13.03 8.00
CA ALA A 8 -6.99 11.97 7.54
C ALA A 8 -7.68 11.04 6.56
N LEU A 9 -8.94 10.75 6.79
CA LEU A 9 -9.69 9.89 5.89
C LEU A 9 -9.81 10.54 4.51
N GLU A 10 -10.05 11.84 4.45
CA GLU A 10 -10.15 12.54 3.17
C GLU A 10 -8.84 12.47 2.39
N VAL A 11 -7.71 12.66 3.06
CA VAL A 11 -6.40 12.59 2.41
C VAL A 11 -6.12 11.16 1.93
N ALA A 12 -6.42 10.17 2.76
CA ALA A 12 -6.20 8.78 2.39
C ALA A 12 -7.05 8.37 1.19
N LEU A 13 -8.30 8.83 1.14
CA LEU A 13 -9.17 8.54 0.00
C LEU A 13 -8.66 9.24 -1.27
N ALA A 14 -8.15 10.46 -1.15
CA ALA A 14 -7.57 11.16 -2.29
C ALA A 14 -6.37 10.37 -2.85
N TRP A 15 -5.52 9.85 -1.97
CA TRP A 15 -4.40 8.99 -2.38
C TRP A 15 -4.92 7.73 -3.08
N TYR A 16 -5.89 7.07 -2.49
CA TYR A 16 -6.45 5.84 -3.04
C TYR A 16 -7.01 6.05 -4.45
N HIS A 17 -7.79 7.12 -4.64
CA HIS A 17 -8.38 7.40 -5.95
C HIS A 17 -7.33 7.81 -6.99
N ALA A 18 -6.36 8.63 -6.61
CA ALA A 18 -5.30 9.05 -7.52
C ALA A 18 -4.52 7.83 -8.02
N ARG A 19 -4.25 6.91 -7.11
CA ARG A 19 -3.53 5.68 -7.41
C ARG A 19 -4.29 4.84 -8.43
N ASN A 20 -5.58 4.66 -8.21
CA ASN A 20 -6.40 3.86 -9.12
C ASN A 20 -6.61 4.54 -10.46
N ASP A 21 -6.54 5.86 -10.50
CA ASP A 21 -6.63 6.64 -11.74
C ASP A 21 -5.29 6.72 -12.47
N HIS A 22 -4.24 6.12 -11.92
CA HIS A 22 -2.88 6.19 -12.45
C HIS A 22 -2.37 7.62 -12.54
N ASP A 23 -2.82 8.48 -11.64
CA ASP A 23 -2.42 9.87 -11.56
C ASP A 23 -1.26 10.01 -10.57
N ILE A 24 -0.05 9.80 -11.06
CA ILE A 24 1.14 9.78 -10.20
C ILE A 24 1.39 11.11 -9.52
N ASP A 25 1.16 12.21 -10.21
CA ASP A 25 1.40 13.52 -9.61
C ASP A 25 0.45 13.80 -8.45
N LYS A 26 -0.82 13.44 -8.61
CA LYS A 26 -1.79 13.61 -7.55
C LYS A 26 -1.54 12.64 -6.40
N ASP A 27 -1.20 11.39 -6.71
CA ASP A 27 -0.82 10.39 -5.72
C ASP A 27 0.28 10.94 -4.81
N VAL A 28 1.38 11.38 -5.42
CA VAL A 28 2.54 11.88 -4.69
C VAL A 28 2.23 13.17 -3.94
N SER A 29 1.30 13.96 -4.46
CA SER A 29 0.92 15.21 -3.79
C SER A 29 0.24 15.00 -2.44
N THR A 30 -0.27 13.80 -2.18
CA THR A 30 -0.94 13.50 -0.90
C THR A 30 0.03 13.15 0.22
N VAL A 31 1.31 12.93 -0.09
CA VAL A 31 2.28 12.50 0.92
C VAL A 31 3.22 13.64 1.30
N ALA A 32 3.72 13.58 2.54
CA ALA A 32 4.68 14.55 3.05
C ALA A 32 6.06 14.28 2.45
N ASP A 33 6.93 15.32 2.50
CA ASP A 33 8.30 15.17 2.00
C ASP A 33 9.04 14.03 2.69
N GLY A 34 8.80 13.83 3.98
CA GLY A 34 9.46 12.80 4.75
C GLY A 34 8.63 11.54 4.94
N ILE A 35 7.73 11.24 4.00
CA ILE A 35 6.88 10.05 4.07
C ILE A 35 7.71 8.79 4.39
N VAL A 36 7.18 7.97 5.29
CA VAL A 36 7.70 6.63 5.54
C VAL A 36 6.63 5.66 5.12
N CYS A 37 6.97 4.77 4.20
CA CYS A 37 6.01 3.81 3.67
C CYS A 37 6.54 2.39 3.86
N ASP A 38 5.74 1.55 4.50
CA ASP A 38 6.04 0.14 4.69
C ASP A 38 5.02 -0.70 3.95
N ALA A 39 5.50 -1.64 3.17
CA ALA A 39 4.66 -2.65 2.51
C ALA A 39 5.40 -3.98 2.62
N PRO A 40 4.76 -5.10 2.31
CA PRO A 40 5.45 -6.39 2.43
C PRO A 40 6.74 -6.40 1.61
N GLY A 41 7.86 -6.57 2.30
CA GLY A 41 9.17 -6.60 1.67
C GLY A 41 9.71 -5.25 1.21
N VAL A 42 9.03 -4.14 1.55
CA VAL A 42 9.38 -2.81 1.07
C VAL A 42 9.38 -1.82 2.22
N HIS A 43 10.43 -1.02 2.32
CA HIS A 43 10.49 0.10 3.25
C HIS A 43 11.04 1.30 2.49
N LEU A 44 10.27 2.38 2.44
CA LEU A 44 10.62 3.57 1.67
C LEU A 44 10.65 4.77 2.60
N GLU A 45 11.63 5.65 2.42
CA GLU A 45 11.70 6.91 3.14
C GLU A 45 11.88 8.04 2.14
N GLY A 46 11.02 9.04 2.26
CA GLY A 46 11.09 10.22 1.43
C GLY A 46 10.20 10.14 0.20
N ARG A 47 9.80 11.32 -0.27
CA ARG A 47 8.85 11.42 -1.38
C ARG A 47 9.42 10.86 -2.68
N LYS A 48 10.72 11.02 -2.91
CA LYS A 48 11.31 10.51 -4.13
C LYS A 48 11.25 8.98 -4.21
N ALA A 49 11.63 8.31 -3.11
CA ALA A 49 11.56 6.85 -3.08
C ALA A 49 10.11 6.37 -3.23
N PHE A 50 9.18 7.07 -2.59
CA PHE A 50 7.77 6.76 -2.69
C PHE A 50 7.29 6.91 -4.14
N ARG A 51 7.67 8.01 -4.80
CA ARG A 51 7.29 8.24 -6.19
C ARG A 51 7.85 7.15 -7.11
N ASP A 52 9.11 6.80 -6.95
CA ASP A 52 9.73 5.77 -7.78
C ASP A 52 9.00 4.44 -7.66
N PHE A 53 8.61 4.09 -6.43
CA PHE A 53 7.85 2.87 -6.18
C PHE A 53 6.47 2.92 -6.85
N GLU A 54 5.75 4.01 -6.68
CA GLU A 54 4.41 4.15 -7.26
C GLU A 54 4.48 4.19 -8.78
N GLU A 55 5.49 4.83 -9.35
CA GLU A 55 5.66 4.85 -10.82
C GLU A 55 5.82 3.46 -11.40
N SER A 56 6.48 2.56 -10.68
CA SER A 56 6.60 1.19 -11.17
C SER A 56 5.38 0.35 -10.88
N PHE A 57 4.62 0.67 -9.85
CA PHE A 57 3.48 -0.15 -9.46
C PHE A 57 2.16 0.25 -10.14
N LEU A 58 1.92 1.55 -10.29
CA LEU A 58 0.65 2.04 -10.83
C LEU A 58 0.26 1.42 -12.18
N PRO A 59 1.19 1.27 -13.12
CA PRO A 59 0.80 0.68 -14.41
C PRO A 59 0.25 -0.74 -14.31
N MET A 60 0.54 -1.44 -13.20
CA MET A 60 0.07 -2.81 -13.02
C MET A 60 -1.36 -2.87 -12.49
N ILE A 61 -1.87 -1.78 -11.94
CA ILE A 61 -3.22 -1.75 -11.36
C ILE A 61 -4.25 -1.70 -12.50
N THR A 62 -5.15 -2.68 -12.52
CA THR A 62 -6.24 -2.71 -13.49
C THR A 62 -7.58 -2.32 -12.88
N GLY A 63 -7.67 -2.27 -11.57
CA GLY A 63 -8.88 -1.82 -10.89
C GLY A 63 -8.77 -2.01 -9.40
N ALA A 64 -9.72 -1.44 -8.68
CA ALA A 64 -9.81 -1.62 -7.25
C ALA A 64 -11.24 -1.39 -6.78
N THR A 65 -11.62 -2.08 -5.72
CA THR A 65 -12.93 -1.92 -5.11
C THR A 65 -12.74 -1.65 -3.62
N LEU A 66 -13.19 -0.50 -3.16
CA LEU A 66 -13.09 -0.14 -1.75
C LEU A 66 -14.13 -0.90 -0.95
N THR A 67 -13.68 -1.66 0.04
CA THR A 67 -14.57 -2.45 0.88
C THR A 67 -15.00 -1.67 2.11
N ALA A 68 -14.07 -0.95 2.73
CA ALA A 68 -14.34 -0.19 3.94
C ALA A 68 -13.33 0.93 4.09
N ALA A 69 -13.77 2.03 4.71
CA ALA A 69 -12.89 3.16 4.97
C ALA A 69 -13.30 3.78 6.30
N PHE A 70 -12.33 3.92 7.19
CA PHE A 70 -12.56 4.48 8.52
C PHE A 70 -11.42 5.45 8.82
N GLY A 71 -11.71 6.49 9.58
CA GLY A 71 -10.64 7.39 9.97
C GLY A 71 -11.14 8.57 10.77
N ASP A 72 -10.18 9.33 11.28
CA ASP A 72 -10.44 10.56 12.02
C ASP A 72 -9.53 11.67 11.46
N ASP A 73 -9.19 12.65 12.28
CA ASP A 73 -8.34 13.76 11.82
C ASP A 73 -6.87 13.36 11.68
N GLN A 74 -6.45 12.26 12.27
CA GLN A 74 -5.04 11.90 12.36
C GLN A 74 -4.70 10.60 11.64
N THR A 75 -5.60 9.64 11.62
CA THR A 75 -5.34 8.33 11.02
C THR A 75 -6.50 7.87 10.17
N ALA A 76 -6.21 7.02 9.20
CA ALA A 76 -7.24 6.43 8.35
C ALA A 76 -6.85 5.00 7.99
N LEU A 77 -7.86 4.16 7.85
CA LEU A 77 -7.69 2.77 7.45
C LEU A 77 -8.61 2.49 6.28
N LEU A 78 -8.03 2.03 5.19
CA LEU A 78 -8.79 1.62 4.00
C LEU A 78 -8.62 0.13 3.81
N MET A 79 -9.70 -0.55 3.44
CA MET A 79 -9.64 -1.94 3.06
C MET A 79 -10.23 -2.09 1.67
N TYR A 80 -9.53 -2.76 0.77
CA TYR A 80 -9.93 -2.82 -0.63
C TYR A 80 -9.46 -4.11 -1.27
N ASP A 81 -10.09 -4.43 -2.41
CA ASP A 81 -9.66 -5.49 -3.29
C ASP A 81 -8.97 -4.80 -4.45
N ILE A 82 -7.73 -5.18 -4.74
CA ILE A 82 -6.98 -4.59 -5.82
C ILE A 82 -6.74 -5.63 -6.91
N ALA A 83 -6.99 -5.21 -8.15
CA ALA A 83 -6.70 -6.03 -9.32
C ALA A 83 -5.44 -5.51 -9.99
N THR A 84 -4.53 -6.41 -10.31
CA THR A 84 -3.31 -6.06 -11.03
C THR A 84 -3.17 -6.98 -12.24
N VAL A 85 -2.26 -6.64 -13.15
CA VAL A 85 -2.04 -7.48 -14.33
C VAL A 85 -1.73 -8.92 -13.96
N PRO A 86 -0.81 -9.20 -13.03
CA PRO A 86 -0.52 -10.61 -12.69
C PRO A 86 -1.54 -11.24 -11.74
N VAL A 87 -2.26 -10.44 -10.95
CA VAL A 87 -3.16 -10.97 -9.92
C VAL A 87 -4.49 -10.25 -9.99
N PRO A 88 -5.55 -10.91 -10.47
CA PRO A 88 -6.82 -10.23 -10.75
C PRO A 88 -7.61 -9.83 -9.50
N SER A 89 -7.28 -10.36 -8.33
CA SER A 89 -7.96 -9.98 -7.11
C SER A 89 -7.05 -10.24 -5.93
N ASN A 90 -6.89 -9.25 -5.06
CA ASN A 90 -6.06 -9.38 -3.90
C ASN A 90 -6.53 -8.40 -2.83
N TYR A 91 -6.84 -8.91 -1.65
CA TYR A 91 -7.27 -8.05 -0.55
C TYR A 91 -6.08 -7.31 0.02
N ALA A 92 -6.29 -6.04 0.30
CA ALA A 92 -5.25 -5.17 0.82
C ALA A 92 -5.85 -4.21 1.85
N ALA A 93 -4.99 -3.68 2.69
CA ALA A 93 -5.36 -2.62 3.61
C ALA A 93 -4.24 -1.59 3.65
N ALA A 94 -4.61 -0.32 3.81
CA ALA A 94 -3.67 0.77 3.94
C ALA A 94 -4.00 1.57 5.19
N TYR A 95 -2.99 1.76 6.04
CA TYR A 95 -3.13 2.54 7.27
C TYR A 95 -2.28 3.80 7.12
N ALA A 96 -2.92 4.95 7.16
CA ALA A 96 -2.27 6.23 6.93
C ALA A 96 -2.28 7.08 8.18
N THR A 97 -1.15 7.70 8.49
CA THR A 97 -1.04 8.73 9.51
C THR A 97 -0.84 10.06 8.79
N VAL A 98 -1.68 11.04 9.11
CA VAL A 98 -1.71 12.31 8.39
C VAL A 98 -1.31 13.43 9.36
N THR A 99 -0.40 14.27 8.92
CA THR A 99 0.05 15.44 9.66
C THR A 99 0.11 16.61 8.69
N GLY A 100 -0.51 17.73 9.08
CA GLY A 100 -0.48 18.92 8.22
C GLY A 100 -1.11 18.71 6.86
N GLY A 101 -2.12 17.86 6.77
CA GLY A 101 -2.82 17.60 5.51
C GLY A 101 -2.10 16.68 4.55
N LYS A 102 -1.01 16.03 4.99
CA LYS A 102 -0.23 15.11 4.16
C LYS A 102 -0.02 13.80 4.89
N ILE A 103 0.08 12.72 4.12
CA ILE A 103 0.37 11.41 4.70
C ILE A 103 1.84 11.37 5.11
N ALA A 104 2.09 11.29 6.41
CA ALA A 104 3.44 11.22 6.94
C ALA A 104 3.94 9.78 7.06
N ALA A 105 3.03 8.84 7.28
CA ALA A 105 3.37 7.42 7.36
C ALA A 105 2.26 6.61 6.71
N LEU A 106 2.65 5.60 5.96
CA LEU A 106 1.70 4.75 5.26
C LEU A 106 2.17 3.31 5.40
N ARG A 107 1.28 2.45 5.89
CA ARG A 107 1.55 1.03 5.95
C ARG A 107 0.53 0.30 5.08
N ILE A 108 1.05 -0.48 4.14
CA ILE A 108 0.20 -1.24 3.23
C ILE A 108 0.45 -2.71 3.51
N VAL A 109 -0.62 -3.49 3.62
CA VAL A 109 -0.52 -4.93 3.76
C VAL A 109 -1.37 -5.59 2.68
N PHE A 110 -0.87 -6.68 2.15
CA PHE A 110 -1.60 -7.48 1.18
C PHE A 110 -1.04 -8.89 1.18
N ASP A 111 -1.78 -9.82 0.58
CA ASP A 111 -1.34 -11.19 0.49
C ASP A 111 -0.29 -11.31 -0.61
N GLN A 112 0.94 -11.67 -0.22
CA GLN A 112 2.03 -11.84 -1.18
C GLN A 112 1.98 -13.19 -1.90
N THR A 113 1.24 -14.16 -1.38
CA THR A 113 1.23 -15.52 -1.90
C THR A 113 0.94 -15.59 -3.40
N PRO A 114 -0.07 -14.89 -3.93
CA PRO A 114 -0.34 -14.94 -5.37
C PRO A 114 0.84 -14.46 -6.22
N PHE A 115 1.55 -13.43 -5.76
CA PHE A 115 2.70 -12.91 -6.50
C PHE A 115 3.87 -13.90 -6.45
N THR A 116 4.12 -14.49 -5.30
CA THR A 116 5.18 -15.49 -5.15
C THR A 116 4.92 -16.69 -6.04
N ALA A 117 3.69 -17.16 -6.09
CA ALA A 117 3.33 -18.31 -6.92
C ALA A 117 3.56 -18.02 -8.41
N LEU A 118 3.26 -16.79 -8.85
CA LEU A 118 3.44 -16.42 -10.25
C LEU A 118 4.91 -16.26 -10.62
N THR A 119 5.75 -15.84 -9.68
CA THR A 119 7.18 -15.64 -9.98
C THR A 119 8.01 -16.90 -9.75
N GLY A 120 7.37 -17.99 -9.35
CA GLY A 120 8.10 -19.21 -9.09
C GLY A 120 8.72 -19.25 -7.74
N GLY A 121 8.35 -18.38 -6.97
CA GLY A 121 8.69 -18.42 -5.64
C GLY A 121 10.02 -18.06 -5.25
N PRO A 122 10.48 -18.27 -4.81
CA PRO A 122 11.38 -17.97 -4.34
C PRO A 122 12.24 -18.17 -4.37
N ALA A 123 12.07 -18.42 -5.08
CA ALA A 123 12.44 -18.66 -5.39
C ALA A 123 12.69 -18.14 -5.49
N GLY A 124 12.96 -18.08 -5.80
CA GLY A 124 12.97 -17.82 -5.98
C GLY A 124 13.06 -16.99 -5.94
N ALA A 125 13.34 -16.95 -5.94
CA ALA A 125 13.12 -16.51 -5.75
C ALA A 125 13.13 -15.96 -5.19
N VAL A 126 13.56 -16.01 -5.03
CA VAL A 126 13.31 -15.84 -4.29
C VAL A 126 13.48 -15.87 -3.39
N THR A 127 14.10 -16.18 -3.33
CA THR A 127 14.05 -16.43 -2.39
C THR A 127 14.13 -16.39 -1.56
N PRO A 128 14.72 -16.58 -1.38
CA PRO A 128 14.54 -16.65 -0.46
C PRO A 128 14.43 -16.28 0.27
N GLY A 129 14.83 -16.30 0.28
CA GLY A 129 14.54 -16.13 1.21
C GLY A 129 14.22 -15.86 1.62
N ALA A 130 14.59 -15.92 1.40
CA ALA A 130 13.97 -15.88 2.07
C ALA A 130 13.60 -15.91 2.66
N GLN A 131 13.77 -15.89 2.89
CA GLN A 131 13.18 -16.06 3.78
C GLN A 131 12.79 -16.11 4.41
N PRO A 132 13.11 -16.26 4.19
CA PRO A 132 12.51 -16.34 4.99
C PRO A 132 12.07 -16.14 5.47
N ALA A 133 12.40 -16.12 5.26
CA ALA A 133 11.79 -16.09 5.96
C ALA A 133 11.33 -15.86 6.35
N HIS A 134 11.59 -15.90 6.28
CA HIS A 134 10.87 -15.92 6.98
C HIS A 134 10.27 -16.11 7.39
N PRO A 135 10.43 -16.31 7.36
CA PRO A 135 9.71 -16.62 7.94
C PRO A 135 9.05 -16.45 8.27
N ALA A 136 9.23 -16.44 8.15
CA ALA A 136 8.47 -16.36 8.67
C ALA A 136 7.74 -16.26 8.88
N PHE A 137 7.98 -16.44 8.64
CA PHE A 137 7.09 -16.55 9.04
C PHE A 137 6.56 -17.05 9.07
N ASN A 138 6.92 -17.25 8.75
CA ASN A 138 6.45 -17.85 8.93
C ASN A 138 5.91 -18.18 8.95
N PRO A 139 5.92 -18.44 8.76
CA PRO A 139 5.34 -18.77 8.95
C PRO A 139 5.05 -19.02 8.98
N SER A 140 5.43 -19.07 8.88
CA SER A 140 5.14 -19.21 9.16
C SER A 140 4.90 -18.88 9.32
N SER A 141 5.09 -18.71 9.14
CA SER A 141 4.77 -18.34 9.54
C SER A 141 4.29 -17.78 9.54
N SER A 142 4.35 -17.73 9.37
CA SER A 142 3.76 -17.26 9.52
C SER A 142 3.13 -16.78 9.51
N THR A 143 3.20 -16.76 9.43
CA THR A 143 2.51 -16.32 9.55
C THR A 143 1.80 -15.84 9.58
N LEU A 144 1.70 -15.59 9.56
CA LEU A 144 0.94 -15.16 9.71
C LEU A 144 0.58 -14.93 9.92
#